data_0f52d88ad64ff1069e898f41734f0200
#
_entry.id   0f52d88ad64ff1069e898f41734f0200
#
_cell.length_a   1.000
_cell.length_b   1.000
_cell.length_c   1.000
_cell.angle_alpha   90.00
_cell.angle_beta   90.00
_cell.angle_gamma   90.00
#
_symmetry.space_group_name_H-M   'P 1'
#
loop_
_entity.id
_entity.type
_entity.pdbx_description
1 polymer ?
#
loop_
_entity_poly.entity_id
_entity_poly.type
_entity_poly.pdbx_seq_one_letter_code
_entity_poly.pdbx_strand_id
1 'polypeptide(L)'
;MLNATYHNYEHQGSKGMLIRTTRWSLPDYLHDHIDTIQPTTSFFYQNPQAKRAEPQSPQWFQEGRLPTYREMVEEDLLDRGHIDIPDQQDFPEFPTVKQACNRLAVSPFCIRTLYGIIGYEYQNSQKNGIGIVNFNGQSNNRSDLDAFLRLYRKDAAAANVARTFGTEIVNAGRDQQTQLDAQQLESFMDFEGALDIQTVIGVGFPTPVTAYNVGGKPLYETSGDNEPYLEWLHFVMGQEDLPPVMTISYADEEHTVPEAYARRVCNELAQLGARGISVVFASGDHGVGREDRCYDKNNSTHFRPMFPASCPYVTAVGATRLVGPEVVAFDARGGFVSGGGFSNYFSRPSYQEGHVEEYVRGLDSELKPYFNAQGRGYPDVSAVGYHYVVMWNGVAHLQDGTSASAPTFAAIVALVNDALLAVGRPSLGFLNPLLYSRGATAFKDVISGSNFGCNTTGFLAVKGWDPASGLGTPVSKCVVCILLLSQTNSLVVSHSERNCIAREL
;
A
#
# COMPACT_ATOMS: atom_id res chain seq x y z
N MET A 1 10.58 36.22 13.93
CA MET A 1 9.27 36.04 13.29
C MET A 1 8.32 35.21 14.17
N LEU A 2 8.67 33.99 14.56
CA LEU A 2 7.89 33.17 15.49
C LEU A 2 8.13 33.64 16.93
N ASN A 3 7.09 34.05 17.64
CA ASN A 3 7.16 34.40 19.04
C ASN A 3 6.87 33.13 19.87
N ALA A 4 7.92 32.37 20.20
CA ALA A 4 7.82 31.13 20.93
C ALA A 4 9.03 30.91 21.83
N THR A 5 8.82 30.30 23.01
CA THR A 5 9.86 29.80 23.88
C THR A 5 9.81 28.28 23.87
N TYR A 6 10.89 27.64 23.46
CA TYR A 6 10.99 26.20 23.40
C TYR A 6 11.55 25.62 24.69
N HIS A 7 11.02 24.49 25.10
CA HIS A 7 11.43 23.73 26.28
C HIS A 7 11.68 22.28 25.91
N ASN A 8 12.58 21.65 26.67
CA ASN A 8 12.76 20.23 26.62
C ASN A 8 11.71 19.54 27.50
N TYR A 9 10.97 18.61 26.91
CA TYR A 9 9.99 17.78 27.62
C TYR A 9 10.46 16.34 27.62
N GLU A 10 10.39 15.68 28.78
CA GLU A 10 10.68 14.25 28.92
C GLU A 10 9.36 13.48 29.00
N HIS A 11 9.22 12.44 28.18
CA HIS A 11 8.06 11.55 28.27
C HIS A 11 8.20 10.62 29.48
N GLN A 12 7.22 10.61 30.38
CA GLN A 12 7.31 9.91 31.67
C GLN A 12 7.55 8.39 31.53
N GLY A 13 7.00 7.75 30.50
CA GLY A 13 7.08 6.29 30.30
C GLY A 13 8.36 5.83 29.60
N SER A 14 8.79 6.53 28.54
CA SER A 14 9.83 6.09 27.61
C SER A 14 11.16 6.82 27.74
N LYS A 15 11.21 7.88 28.58
CA LYS A 15 12.38 8.75 28.72
C LYS A 15 12.79 9.51 27.46
N GLY A 16 11.97 9.47 26.41
CA GLY A 16 12.19 10.22 25.18
C GLY A 16 12.11 11.72 25.43
N MET A 17 12.98 12.48 24.76
CA MET A 17 13.06 13.93 24.86
C MET A 17 12.43 14.61 23.64
N LEU A 18 11.55 15.58 23.88
CA LEU A 18 10.92 16.39 22.86
C LEU A 18 11.24 17.88 23.09
N ILE A 19 11.63 18.59 22.03
CA ILE A 19 11.79 20.05 22.06
C ILE A 19 10.49 20.66 21.52
N ARG A 20 9.71 21.28 22.39
CA ARG A 20 8.39 21.83 22.05
C ARG A 20 8.14 23.17 22.71
N THR A 21 7.13 23.87 22.22
CA THR A 21 6.56 25.05 22.87
C THR A 21 5.10 24.81 23.20
N THR A 22 4.63 25.38 24.29
CA THR A 22 3.20 25.34 24.64
C THR A 22 2.41 26.50 24.03
N ARG A 23 3.13 27.52 23.52
CA ARG A 23 2.52 28.71 22.94
C ARG A 23 3.46 29.34 21.92
N TRP A 24 2.87 29.75 20.79
CA TRP A 24 3.56 30.50 19.76
C TRP A 24 2.58 31.49 19.07
N SER A 25 3.10 32.48 18.38
CA SER A 25 2.31 33.39 17.54
C SER A 25 3.12 33.83 16.33
N LEU A 26 2.39 34.12 15.26
CA LEU A 26 2.87 34.71 14.03
C LEU A 26 2.20 36.06 13.79
N PRO A 27 2.84 36.98 13.08
CA PRO A 27 2.16 38.17 12.54
C PRO A 27 1.02 37.75 11.60
N ASP A 28 -0.13 38.43 11.71
CA ASP A 28 -1.36 38.05 10.97
C ASP A 28 -1.15 37.94 9.46
N TYR A 29 -0.34 38.81 8.86
CA TYR A 29 -0.06 38.84 7.43
C TYR A 29 0.70 37.59 6.92
N LEU A 30 1.20 36.72 7.79
CA LEU A 30 1.89 35.47 7.44
C LEU A 30 0.96 34.25 7.52
N HIS A 31 -0.22 34.38 8.14
CA HIS A 31 -1.12 33.24 8.34
C HIS A 31 -1.61 32.63 7.02
N ASP A 32 -1.84 33.45 6.00
CA ASP A 32 -2.31 33.00 4.68
C ASP A 32 -1.19 32.39 3.81
N HIS A 33 0.06 32.46 4.28
CA HIS A 33 1.24 32.04 3.52
C HIS A 33 2.01 30.89 4.18
N ILE A 34 1.60 30.47 5.38
CA ILE A 34 2.29 29.45 6.16
C ILE A 34 1.29 28.40 6.66
N ASP A 35 1.29 27.23 6.03
CA ASP A 35 0.37 26.13 6.38
C ASP A 35 0.73 25.48 7.73
N THR A 36 2.02 25.35 8.03
CA THR A 36 2.49 24.70 9.27
C THR A 36 3.87 25.20 9.69
N ILE A 37 4.13 25.18 10.98
CA ILE A 37 5.45 25.42 11.57
C ILE A 37 5.79 24.30 12.53
N GLN A 38 6.93 23.62 12.31
CA GLN A 38 7.37 22.51 13.13
C GLN A 38 8.82 22.74 13.61
N PRO A 39 9.18 22.19 14.80
CA PRO A 39 8.32 21.62 15.82
C PRO A 39 7.66 22.73 16.67
N THR A 40 6.39 22.60 17.01
CA THR A 40 5.68 23.59 17.88
C THR A 40 4.92 22.92 19.03
N THR A 41 3.59 22.84 18.95
CA THR A 41 2.71 22.40 20.04
C THR A 41 2.29 20.93 20.00
N SER A 42 2.80 20.15 19.05
CA SER A 42 2.51 18.73 18.95
C SER A 42 3.34 17.91 19.95
N PHE A 43 2.68 17.21 20.87
CA PHE A 43 3.29 16.44 21.96
C PHE A 43 3.05 14.91 21.78
N PHE A 44 2.84 14.44 20.56
CA PHE A 44 2.67 13.03 20.30
C PHE A 44 4.00 12.30 20.52
N TYR A 45 3.92 11.19 21.26
CA TYR A 45 5.02 10.28 21.51
C TYR A 45 4.56 8.87 21.19
N GLN A 46 5.19 8.22 20.22
CA GLN A 46 5.06 6.79 20.01
C GLN A 46 6.20 6.08 20.74
N ASN A 47 5.89 5.00 21.44
CA ASN A 47 6.90 4.18 22.07
C ASN A 47 7.61 3.33 20.99
N PRO A 48 8.91 3.56 20.70
CA PRO A 48 9.61 2.81 19.66
C PRO A 48 9.79 1.33 19.99
N GLN A 49 9.48 0.92 21.19
CA GLN A 49 9.62 -0.46 21.68
C GLN A 49 8.28 -1.17 21.91
N ALA A 50 7.25 -0.88 21.15
CA ALA A 50 6.18 -1.85 21.07
C ALA A 50 6.75 -3.10 20.37
N LYS A 51 7.43 -3.97 21.18
CA LYS A 51 7.68 -5.36 20.79
C LYS A 51 6.38 -5.83 20.16
N ARG A 52 6.43 -6.41 18.96
CA ARG A 52 5.32 -7.21 18.44
C ARG A 52 4.93 -8.16 19.57
N ALA A 53 3.91 -7.80 20.37
CA ALA A 53 3.27 -8.75 21.26
C ALA A 53 2.75 -9.84 20.32
N GLU A 54 3.05 -11.10 20.63
CA GLU A 54 2.38 -12.18 19.92
C GLU A 54 0.88 -11.91 20.00
N PRO A 55 0.19 -11.73 18.86
CA PRO A 55 -1.19 -11.32 18.90
C PRO A 55 -2.00 -12.47 19.50
N GLN A 56 -2.66 -12.20 20.60
CA GLN A 56 -3.74 -13.08 21.05
C GLN A 56 -4.89 -12.88 20.07
N SER A 57 -5.25 -13.96 19.39
CA SER A 57 -6.42 -13.94 18.50
C SER A 57 -7.65 -13.48 19.28
N PRO A 58 -8.52 -12.63 18.72
CA PRO A 58 -9.78 -12.22 19.36
C PRO A 58 -10.57 -13.43 19.84
N GLN A 59 -11.24 -13.33 21.00
CA GLN A 59 -11.92 -14.46 21.62
C GLN A 59 -13.00 -15.08 20.71
N TRP A 60 -13.75 -14.27 19.95
CA TRP A 60 -14.73 -14.72 18.96
C TRP A 60 -14.12 -15.52 17.81
N PHE A 61 -12.87 -15.26 17.51
CA PHE A 61 -12.06 -15.93 16.53
C PHE A 61 -11.66 -17.35 16.98
N GLN A 62 -11.30 -17.49 18.27
CA GLN A 62 -11.01 -18.79 18.89
C GLN A 62 -12.27 -19.66 19.03
N GLU A 63 -13.45 -19.05 19.12
CA GLU A 63 -14.74 -19.72 19.24
C GLU A 63 -15.32 -20.21 17.91
N GLY A 64 -14.61 -19.99 16.77
CA GLY A 64 -15.02 -20.51 15.46
C GLY A 64 -16.29 -19.89 14.89
N ARG A 65 -16.60 -18.62 15.24
CA ARG A 65 -17.82 -17.95 14.79
C ARG A 65 -17.80 -17.56 13.32
N LEU A 66 -16.64 -17.62 12.67
CA LEU A 66 -16.49 -17.50 11.23
C LEU A 66 -16.09 -18.88 10.66
N PRO A 67 -17.05 -19.69 10.15
CA PRO A 67 -16.75 -21.04 9.65
C PRO A 67 -15.65 -21.06 8.60
N THR A 68 -15.64 -20.06 7.71
CA THR A 68 -14.64 -19.92 6.67
C THR A 68 -13.21 -19.71 7.22
N TYR A 69 -13.09 -19.06 8.35
CA TYR A 69 -11.81 -18.82 8.99
C TYR A 69 -11.22 -20.09 9.61
N ARG A 70 -12.02 -20.88 10.31
CA ARG A 70 -11.56 -22.13 10.93
C ARG A 70 -11.02 -23.12 9.89
N GLU A 71 -11.73 -23.24 8.78
CA GLU A 71 -11.27 -24.05 7.65
C GLU A 71 -9.95 -23.48 7.05
N MET A 72 -9.82 -22.17 6.92
CA MET A 72 -8.59 -21.53 6.42
C MET A 72 -7.41 -21.70 7.38
N VAL A 73 -7.62 -21.57 8.69
CA VAL A 73 -6.55 -21.74 9.69
C VAL A 73 -6.14 -23.21 9.85
N GLU A 74 -7.08 -24.14 9.81
CA GLU A 74 -6.78 -25.58 9.87
C GLU A 74 -5.97 -26.04 8.63
N GLU A 75 -6.28 -25.52 7.44
CA GLU A 75 -5.47 -25.77 6.24
C GLU A 75 -4.06 -25.17 6.34
N ASP A 76 -3.91 -23.91 6.82
CA ASP A 76 -2.61 -23.29 7.04
C ASP A 76 -1.80 -23.97 8.16
N LEU A 77 -2.46 -24.65 9.10
CA LEU A 77 -1.84 -25.40 10.20
C LEU A 77 -1.24 -26.73 9.76
N LEU A 78 -1.81 -27.38 8.76
CA LEU A 78 -1.45 -28.74 8.38
C LEU A 78 -0.27 -28.83 7.40
N ASP A 79 0.09 -27.74 6.69
CA ASP A 79 0.94 -27.84 5.49
C ASP A 79 2.22 -26.98 5.53
N ARG A 80 2.91 -26.90 6.69
CA ARG A 80 4.28 -26.33 6.75
C ARG A 80 5.38 -27.36 6.51
N GLY A 81 5.08 -28.43 5.76
CA GLY A 81 6.07 -29.24 5.09
C GLY A 81 6.73 -28.45 3.96
N HIS A 82 7.92 -28.90 3.55
CA HIS A 82 8.71 -28.33 2.47
C HIS A 82 7.84 -27.74 1.34
N ILE A 83 7.87 -26.42 1.17
CA ILE A 83 7.08 -25.75 0.14
C ILE A 83 7.83 -25.88 -1.16
N ASP A 84 7.47 -26.86 -1.99
CA ASP A 84 7.90 -26.95 -3.38
C ASP A 84 7.21 -25.83 -4.17
N ILE A 85 7.94 -24.77 -4.45
CA ILE A 85 7.48 -23.73 -5.37
C ILE A 85 7.80 -24.22 -6.78
N PRO A 86 6.80 -24.48 -7.63
CA PRO A 86 7.03 -25.00 -8.98
C PRO A 86 7.93 -24.05 -9.78
N ASP A 87 8.91 -24.60 -10.50
CA ASP A 87 9.73 -23.81 -11.43
C ASP A 87 8.85 -23.32 -12.60
N GLN A 88 9.04 -22.06 -13.02
CA GLN A 88 8.30 -21.47 -14.15
C GLN A 88 8.42 -22.27 -15.47
N GLN A 89 9.45 -23.13 -15.61
CA GLN A 89 9.67 -23.95 -16.79
C GLN A 89 8.66 -25.09 -16.95
N ASP A 90 7.96 -25.47 -15.89
CA ASP A 90 7.02 -26.60 -15.86
C ASP A 90 5.58 -26.19 -16.19
N PHE A 91 5.33 -24.92 -16.47
CA PHE A 91 3.99 -24.40 -16.76
C PHE A 91 3.69 -24.30 -18.26
N PRO A 92 2.42 -24.50 -18.67
CA PRO A 92 2.00 -24.16 -20.02
C PRO A 92 2.16 -22.65 -20.26
N GLU A 93 2.26 -22.23 -21.52
CA GLU A 93 2.42 -20.83 -21.92
C GLU A 93 1.35 -19.90 -21.30
N PHE A 94 0.12 -20.41 -21.15
CA PHE A 94 -0.99 -19.72 -20.49
C PHE A 94 -1.61 -20.61 -19.40
N PRO A 95 -1.05 -20.63 -18.20
CA PRO A 95 -1.56 -21.47 -17.13
C PRO A 95 -2.84 -20.89 -16.52
N THR A 96 -3.64 -21.78 -15.94
CA THR A 96 -4.73 -21.35 -15.05
C THR A 96 -4.16 -20.91 -13.69
N VAL A 97 -4.93 -20.10 -12.94
CA VAL A 97 -4.55 -19.68 -11.59
C VAL A 97 -4.27 -20.89 -10.68
N LYS A 98 -5.09 -21.96 -10.80
CA LYS A 98 -4.90 -23.19 -10.03
C LYS A 98 -3.56 -23.89 -10.33
N GLN A 99 -3.05 -23.76 -11.57
CA GLN A 99 -1.74 -24.33 -11.93
C GLN A 99 -0.59 -23.44 -11.50
N ALA A 100 -0.74 -22.10 -11.63
CA ALA A 100 0.32 -21.14 -11.41
C ALA A 100 0.50 -20.73 -9.93
N CYS A 101 -0.54 -20.88 -9.10
CA CYS A 101 -0.56 -20.33 -7.76
C CYS A 101 -0.51 -21.42 -6.69
N ASN A 102 0.49 -21.28 -5.82
CA ASN A 102 0.49 -21.92 -4.52
C ASN A 102 0.02 -20.86 -3.48
N ARG A 103 -1.11 -21.11 -2.81
CA ARG A 103 -1.66 -20.18 -1.79
C ARG A 103 -0.80 -20.07 -0.54
N LEU A 104 0.10 -21.03 -0.31
CA LEU A 104 1.05 -21.04 0.81
C LEU A 104 2.35 -20.29 0.48
N ALA A 105 2.61 -20.00 -0.80
CA ALA A 105 3.81 -19.28 -1.25
C ALA A 105 3.52 -18.59 -2.59
N VAL A 106 3.16 -17.32 -2.51
CA VAL A 106 2.74 -16.53 -3.67
C VAL A 106 3.97 -15.99 -4.40
N SER A 107 4.15 -16.42 -5.64
CA SER A 107 5.26 -16.01 -6.51
C SER A 107 4.84 -14.96 -7.54
N PRO A 108 5.76 -14.23 -8.17
CA PRO A 108 5.45 -13.32 -9.28
C PRO A 108 4.69 -13.99 -10.43
N PHE A 109 4.98 -15.27 -10.70
CA PHE A 109 4.29 -16.02 -11.73
C PHE A 109 2.81 -16.22 -11.39
N CYS A 110 2.50 -16.55 -10.13
CA CYS A 110 1.13 -16.61 -9.64
C CYS A 110 0.41 -15.25 -9.82
N ILE A 111 1.00 -14.15 -9.35
CA ILE A 111 0.40 -12.81 -9.43
C ILE A 111 0.14 -12.39 -10.89
N ARG A 112 1.13 -12.61 -11.76
CA ARG A 112 1.00 -12.30 -13.18
C ARG A 112 -0.10 -13.12 -13.87
N THR A 113 -0.28 -14.36 -13.44
CA THR A 113 -1.37 -15.22 -13.94
C THR A 113 -2.71 -14.77 -13.38
N LEU A 114 -2.81 -14.54 -12.08
CA LEU A 114 -4.04 -14.14 -11.40
C LEU A 114 -4.62 -12.87 -12.01
N TYR A 115 -3.76 -11.88 -12.22
CA TYR A 115 -4.18 -10.58 -12.79
C TYR A 115 -4.07 -10.53 -14.33
N GLY A 116 -3.86 -11.67 -15.00
CA GLY A 116 -3.89 -11.77 -16.46
C GLY A 116 -2.79 -10.97 -17.18
N ILE A 117 -1.64 -10.77 -16.53
CA ILE A 117 -0.47 -10.07 -17.08
C ILE A 117 0.37 -10.99 -17.98
N ILE A 118 0.24 -12.32 -17.80
CA ILE A 118 0.93 -13.30 -18.64
C ILE A 118 0.56 -13.08 -20.12
N GLY A 119 1.57 -12.97 -20.98
CA GLY A 119 1.41 -12.70 -22.40
C GLY A 119 1.26 -11.21 -22.75
N TYR A 120 1.37 -10.30 -21.78
CA TYR A 120 1.51 -8.88 -22.11
C TYR A 120 2.92 -8.62 -22.68
N GLU A 121 2.96 -8.06 -23.90
CA GLU A 121 4.19 -7.66 -24.56
C GLU A 121 4.49 -6.19 -24.25
N TYR A 122 5.53 -5.95 -23.48
CA TYR A 122 5.98 -4.62 -23.11
C TYR A 122 6.41 -3.81 -24.33
N GLN A 123 5.88 -2.60 -24.48
CA GLN A 123 6.07 -1.75 -25.64
C GLN A 123 7.32 -0.86 -25.55
N ASN A 124 8.02 -0.90 -24.42
CA ASN A 124 9.28 -0.18 -24.16
C ASN A 124 9.14 1.34 -24.30
N SER A 125 8.13 1.91 -23.70
CA SER A 125 7.94 3.35 -23.62
C SER A 125 9.01 4.00 -22.72
N GLN A 126 9.84 4.88 -23.32
CA GLN A 126 10.95 5.53 -22.60
C GLN A 126 10.52 6.48 -21.47
N LYS A 127 9.23 6.85 -21.40
CA LYS A 127 8.67 7.72 -20.36
C LYS A 127 7.97 6.96 -19.24
N ASN A 128 8.02 5.65 -19.27
CA ASN A 128 7.42 4.80 -18.24
C ASN A 128 8.44 4.46 -17.15
N GLY A 129 7.95 4.22 -15.93
CA GLY A 129 8.79 3.84 -14.80
C GLY A 129 8.00 3.72 -13.51
N ILE A 130 8.62 3.08 -12.52
CA ILE A 130 8.06 2.95 -11.17
C ILE A 130 9.07 3.48 -10.16
N GLY A 131 8.63 4.38 -9.26
CA GLY A 131 9.37 4.79 -8.07
C GLY A 131 8.94 3.97 -6.87
N ILE A 132 9.89 3.46 -6.11
CA ILE A 132 9.68 2.81 -4.82
C ILE A 132 10.21 3.75 -3.74
N VAL A 133 9.43 4.04 -2.71
CA VAL A 133 9.87 4.93 -1.64
C VAL A 133 10.10 4.16 -0.35
N ASN A 134 11.33 4.14 0.10
CA ASN A 134 11.75 3.47 1.34
C ASN A 134 11.98 4.51 2.44
N PHE A 135 11.35 4.30 3.59
CA PHE A 135 11.57 5.09 4.80
C PHE A 135 12.26 4.25 5.89
N ASN A 136 12.40 4.79 7.07
CA ASN A 136 12.91 4.10 8.27
C ASN A 136 14.25 3.37 8.09
N GLY A 137 15.13 3.93 7.23
CA GLY A 137 16.46 3.39 6.97
C GLY A 137 16.46 2.11 6.14
N GLN A 138 15.34 1.75 5.52
CA GLN A 138 15.23 0.62 4.59
C GLN A 138 15.97 0.92 3.28
N SER A 139 16.53 -0.12 2.67
CA SER A 139 17.18 -0.08 1.36
C SER A 139 16.92 -1.38 0.57
N ASN A 140 17.31 -1.40 -0.70
CA ASN A 140 17.03 -2.53 -1.60
C ASN A 140 18.32 -3.30 -1.89
N ASN A 141 18.54 -4.44 -1.25
CA ASN A 141 19.73 -5.24 -1.43
C ASN A 141 19.77 -5.91 -2.80
N ARG A 142 20.84 -5.63 -3.56
CA ARG A 142 21.00 -6.11 -4.95
C ARG A 142 21.27 -7.61 -5.02
N SER A 143 21.96 -8.18 -4.03
CA SER A 143 22.27 -9.62 -4.02
C SER A 143 21.01 -10.47 -3.71
N ASP A 144 20.16 -9.99 -2.81
CA ASP A 144 18.88 -10.65 -2.51
C ASP A 144 17.92 -10.56 -3.71
N LEU A 145 17.87 -9.39 -4.38
CA LEU A 145 17.10 -9.24 -5.60
C LEU A 145 17.61 -10.16 -6.72
N ASP A 146 18.92 -10.26 -6.95
CA ASP A 146 19.50 -11.16 -7.97
C ASP A 146 19.13 -12.63 -7.66
N ALA A 147 19.23 -13.05 -6.40
CA ALA A 147 18.85 -14.39 -5.96
C ALA A 147 17.35 -14.67 -6.21
N PHE A 148 16.49 -13.71 -5.87
CA PHE A 148 15.05 -13.79 -6.12
C PHE A 148 14.74 -13.90 -7.62
N LEU A 149 15.33 -13.04 -8.45
CA LEU A 149 15.06 -13.02 -9.90
C LEU A 149 15.53 -14.29 -10.60
N ARG A 150 16.65 -14.87 -10.17
CA ARG A 150 17.11 -16.18 -10.71
C ARG A 150 16.11 -17.31 -10.47
N LEU A 151 15.36 -17.25 -9.39
CA LEU A 151 14.35 -18.25 -9.06
C LEU A 151 13.02 -17.95 -9.78
N TYR A 152 12.56 -16.70 -9.76
CA TYR A 152 11.18 -16.38 -10.12
C TYR A 152 11.02 -15.55 -11.40
N ARG A 153 12.08 -14.87 -11.88
CA ARG A 153 12.06 -14.02 -13.08
C ARG A 153 13.40 -14.10 -13.82
N LYS A 154 13.64 -15.27 -14.42
CA LYS A 154 14.88 -15.57 -15.16
C LYS A 154 15.16 -14.57 -16.30
N ASP A 155 14.13 -14.01 -16.91
CA ASP A 155 14.20 -12.94 -17.91
C ASP A 155 14.80 -11.65 -17.33
N ALA A 156 14.33 -11.21 -16.18
CA ALA A 156 14.87 -10.03 -15.47
C ALA A 156 16.29 -10.27 -14.93
N ALA A 157 16.56 -11.49 -14.45
CA ALA A 157 17.91 -11.89 -14.03
C ALA A 157 18.90 -11.85 -15.21
N ALA A 158 18.53 -12.39 -16.39
CA ALA A 158 19.32 -12.34 -17.62
C ALA A 158 19.57 -10.90 -18.11
N ALA A 159 18.63 -10.00 -17.90
CA ALA A 159 18.78 -8.56 -18.17
C ALA A 159 19.60 -7.82 -17.11
N ASN A 160 20.08 -8.51 -16.05
CA ASN A 160 20.91 -7.95 -14.97
C ASN A 160 20.24 -6.79 -14.21
N VAL A 161 18.90 -6.81 -14.07
CA VAL A 161 18.10 -5.72 -13.51
C VAL A 161 18.48 -5.43 -12.05
N ALA A 162 18.84 -6.45 -11.28
CA ALA A 162 19.31 -6.28 -9.90
C ALA A 162 20.49 -5.31 -9.75
N ARG A 163 21.31 -5.11 -10.79
CA ARG A 163 22.44 -4.19 -10.78
C ARG A 163 22.17 -2.86 -11.46
N THR A 164 21.11 -2.76 -12.25
CA THR A 164 20.84 -1.61 -13.11
C THR A 164 19.67 -0.74 -12.71
N PHE A 165 18.82 -1.17 -11.73
CA PHE A 165 17.78 -0.30 -11.23
C PHE A 165 18.36 0.96 -10.56
N GLY A 166 17.65 2.09 -10.69
CA GLY A 166 18.06 3.37 -10.13
C GLY A 166 17.94 3.42 -8.60
N THR A 167 18.78 4.20 -7.96
CA THR A 167 18.68 4.48 -6.52
C THR A 167 18.99 5.96 -6.28
N GLU A 168 18.06 6.64 -5.58
CA GLU A 168 18.18 8.02 -5.13
C GLU A 168 18.26 8.05 -3.61
N ILE A 169 19.27 8.74 -3.08
CA ILE A 169 19.45 8.90 -1.64
C ILE A 169 18.91 10.27 -1.22
N VAL A 170 17.84 10.25 -0.43
CA VAL A 170 17.16 11.45 0.03
C VAL A 170 17.39 11.64 1.52
N ASN A 171 17.71 12.87 1.95
CA ASN A 171 17.85 13.24 3.36
C ASN A 171 18.71 12.27 4.17
N ALA A 172 19.91 11.95 3.67
CA ALA A 172 20.83 10.98 4.27
C ALA A 172 20.25 9.55 4.47
N GLY A 173 19.39 9.12 3.57
CA GLY A 173 18.96 7.73 3.45
C GLY A 173 20.12 6.77 3.20
N ARG A 174 19.88 5.48 3.23
CA ARG A 174 20.91 4.44 3.12
C ARG A 174 20.76 3.65 1.83
N ASP A 175 21.88 3.10 1.35
CA ASP A 175 21.91 2.05 0.31
C ASP A 175 22.83 0.92 0.81
N GLN A 176 22.32 0.11 1.75
CA GLN A 176 23.09 -0.97 2.35
C GLN A 176 23.14 -2.17 1.43
N GLN A 177 24.39 -2.54 1.03
CA GLN A 177 24.64 -3.67 0.13
C GLN A 177 25.49 -4.78 0.79
N THR A 178 25.77 -4.64 2.09
CA THR A 178 26.50 -5.64 2.88
C THR A 178 25.52 -6.53 3.63
N GLN A 179 26.00 -7.72 4.03
CA GLN A 179 25.23 -8.62 4.89
C GLN A 179 24.81 -7.92 6.20
N LEU A 180 23.59 -8.19 6.64
CA LEU A 180 23.04 -7.63 7.86
C LEU A 180 23.68 -8.29 9.10
N ASP A 181 23.95 -7.49 10.14
CA ASP A 181 24.37 -7.99 11.43
C ASP A 181 23.18 -8.48 12.29
N ALA A 182 23.46 -9.07 13.44
CA ALA A 182 22.42 -9.65 14.29
C ALA A 182 21.38 -8.61 14.77
N GLN A 183 21.78 -7.37 15.05
CA GLN A 183 20.88 -6.30 15.48
C GLN A 183 19.98 -5.84 14.31
N GLN A 184 20.54 -5.74 13.13
CA GLN A 184 19.82 -5.39 11.90
C GLN A 184 18.80 -6.48 11.52
N LEU A 185 19.16 -7.75 11.70
CA LEU A 185 18.25 -8.88 11.48
C LEU A 185 17.10 -8.86 12.51
N GLU A 186 17.38 -8.60 13.78
CA GLU A 186 16.35 -8.51 14.83
C GLU A 186 15.37 -7.35 14.57
N SER A 187 15.85 -6.26 13.96
CA SER A 187 15.03 -5.09 13.60
C SER A 187 14.34 -5.21 12.22
N PHE A 188 14.48 -6.32 11.52
CA PHE A 188 13.98 -6.51 10.16
C PHE A 188 14.47 -5.43 9.17
N MET A 189 15.73 -5.00 9.34
CA MET A 189 16.33 -4.01 8.44
C MET A 189 16.32 -4.53 6.99
N ASP A 190 15.96 -3.64 6.04
CA ASP A 190 15.88 -3.90 4.62
C ASP A 190 14.86 -4.98 4.18
N PHE A 191 14.01 -5.48 5.12
CA PHE A 191 13.00 -6.48 4.80
C PHE A 191 11.87 -5.89 3.93
N GLU A 192 11.38 -4.70 4.31
CA GLU A 192 10.36 -3.97 3.55
C GLU A 192 10.91 -3.57 2.16
N GLY A 193 12.13 -3.02 2.11
CA GLY A 193 12.77 -2.69 0.84
C GLY A 193 12.98 -3.90 -0.07
N ALA A 194 13.27 -5.08 0.50
CA ALA A 194 13.36 -6.32 -0.26
C ALA A 194 12.00 -6.74 -0.83
N LEU A 195 10.92 -6.67 -0.03
CA LEU A 195 9.55 -6.98 -0.46
C LEU A 195 9.14 -6.09 -1.64
N ASP A 196 9.29 -4.78 -1.50
CA ASP A 196 8.84 -3.80 -2.49
C ASP A 196 9.54 -3.98 -3.84
N ILE A 197 10.88 -4.02 -3.85
CA ILE A 197 11.64 -4.12 -5.10
C ILE A 197 11.42 -5.45 -5.81
N GLN A 198 11.34 -6.56 -5.06
CA GLN A 198 11.11 -7.90 -5.61
C GLN A 198 9.70 -8.02 -6.18
N THR A 199 8.72 -7.42 -5.52
CA THR A 199 7.33 -7.39 -6.01
C THR A 199 7.22 -6.56 -7.28
N VAL A 200 7.71 -5.31 -7.26
CA VAL A 200 7.63 -4.41 -8.43
C VAL A 200 8.30 -5.01 -9.66
N ILE A 201 9.54 -5.51 -9.52
CA ILE A 201 10.27 -6.10 -10.65
C ILE A 201 9.68 -7.45 -11.01
N GLY A 202 9.33 -8.27 -10.02
CA GLY A 202 8.71 -9.57 -10.23
C GLY A 202 7.44 -9.51 -11.07
N VAL A 203 6.62 -8.49 -10.86
CA VAL A 203 5.34 -8.31 -11.58
C VAL A 203 5.53 -7.47 -12.84
N GLY A 204 6.21 -6.33 -12.74
CA GLY A 204 6.23 -5.25 -13.75
C GLY A 204 7.40 -5.25 -14.71
N PHE A 205 8.42 -6.13 -14.55
CA PHE A 205 9.56 -6.17 -15.50
C PHE A 205 9.04 -6.35 -16.94
N PRO A 206 9.56 -5.60 -17.92
CA PRO A 206 10.81 -4.81 -17.91
C PRO A 206 10.64 -3.30 -17.63
N THR A 207 9.55 -2.86 -16.98
CA THR A 207 9.40 -1.44 -16.59
C THR A 207 10.60 -0.97 -15.74
N PRO A 208 11.25 0.18 -16.08
CA PRO A 208 12.34 0.73 -15.30
C PRO A 208 11.92 1.06 -13.86
N VAL A 209 12.81 0.84 -12.90
CA VAL A 209 12.55 1.06 -11.47
C VAL A 209 13.61 2.00 -10.88
N THR A 210 13.16 2.93 -10.04
CA THR A 210 14.02 3.81 -9.22
C THR A 210 13.58 3.71 -7.76
N ALA A 211 14.49 3.35 -6.87
CA ALA A 211 14.27 3.35 -5.44
C ALA A 211 14.69 4.70 -4.83
N TYR A 212 13.83 5.28 -4.00
CA TYR A 212 14.08 6.50 -3.23
C TYR A 212 14.27 6.11 -1.76
N ASN A 213 15.51 6.08 -1.30
CA ASN A 213 15.83 5.73 0.08
C ASN A 213 15.89 7.00 0.93
N VAL A 214 14.88 7.21 1.76
CA VAL A 214 14.67 8.44 2.50
C VAL A 214 15.07 8.26 3.96
N GLY A 215 16.04 9.05 4.40
CA GLY A 215 16.49 9.06 5.80
C GLY A 215 15.83 10.17 6.61
N GLY A 216 16.18 10.16 7.90
CA GLY A 216 15.67 11.16 8.85
C GLY A 216 14.30 10.78 9.42
N LYS A 217 13.72 11.76 10.09
CA LYS A 217 12.39 11.69 10.72
C LYS A 217 11.63 12.99 10.47
N PRO A 218 10.29 12.99 10.53
CA PRO A 218 9.54 14.23 10.38
C PRO A 218 9.89 15.23 11.49
N LEU A 219 9.92 16.51 11.16
CA LEU A 219 10.36 17.58 12.08
C LEU A 219 9.52 17.69 13.36
N TYR A 220 8.29 17.19 13.38
CA TYR A 220 7.44 17.19 14.56
C TYR A 220 7.78 16.04 15.53
N GLU A 221 8.61 15.08 15.11
CA GLU A 221 8.91 13.88 15.86
C GLU A 221 10.43 13.66 15.98
N THR A 222 10.91 13.36 17.18
CA THR A 222 12.34 13.11 17.44
C THR A 222 12.64 11.67 17.83
N SER A 223 11.62 10.88 18.20
CA SER A 223 11.77 9.55 18.79
C SER A 223 10.69 8.55 18.40
N GLY A 224 9.75 8.92 17.54
CA GLY A 224 8.71 8.04 17.02
C GLY A 224 9.11 7.32 15.73
N ASP A 225 8.15 6.60 15.17
CA ASP A 225 8.33 5.77 13.99
C ASP A 225 7.65 6.36 12.75
N ASN A 226 7.10 7.60 12.86
CA ASN A 226 6.43 8.27 11.74
C ASN A 226 7.42 8.64 10.63
N GLU A 227 6.96 8.58 9.39
CA GLU A 227 7.79 8.74 8.21
C GLU A 227 7.97 10.22 7.81
N PRO A 228 9.17 10.58 7.30
CA PRO A 228 9.48 11.93 6.83
C PRO A 228 8.92 12.21 5.42
N TYR A 229 7.60 12.22 5.27
CA TYR A 229 6.94 12.39 3.96
C TYR A 229 7.31 13.70 3.26
N LEU A 230 7.43 14.82 4.01
CA LEU A 230 7.76 16.13 3.40
C LEU A 230 9.18 16.17 2.85
N GLU A 231 10.14 15.49 3.49
CA GLU A 231 11.52 15.40 3.04
C GLU A 231 11.60 14.70 1.67
N TRP A 232 10.85 13.61 1.49
CA TRP A 232 10.71 12.94 0.21
C TRP A 232 10.00 13.83 -0.82
N LEU A 233 8.84 14.40 -0.45
CA LEU A 233 8.04 15.25 -1.34
C LEU A 233 8.83 16.47 -1.82
N HIS A 234 9.54 17.15 -0.95
CA HIS A 234 10.39 18.29 -1.34
C HIS A 234 11.48 17.87 -2.35
N PHE A 235 12.08 16.68 -2.16
CA PHE A 235 13.05 16.16 -3.11
C PHE A 235 12.42 15.90 -4.48
N VAL A 236 11.34 15.13 -4.54
CA VAL A 236 10.72 14.76 -5.83
C VAL A 236 10.01 15.93 -6.52
N MET A 237 9.47 16.88 -5.75
CA MET A 237 8.89 18.12 -6.33
C MET A 237 9.93 18.99 -7.04
N GLY A 238 11.18 18.90 -6.63
CA GLY A 238 12.30 19.58 -7.29
C GLY A 238 12.83 18.88 -8.56
N GLN A 239 12.38 17.67 -8.87
CA GLN A 239 12.81 16.92 -10.06
C GLN A 239 11.90 17.23 -11.26
N GLU A 240 12.50 17.36 -12.46
CA GLU A 240 11.75 17.53 -13.71
C GLU A 240 11.16 16.20 -14.20
N ASP A 241 11.98 15.16 -14.21
CA ASP A 241 11.63 13.81 -14.67
C ASP A 241 11.40 12.88 -13.48
N LEU A 242 10.18 12.39 -13.35
CA LEU A 242 9.79 11.43 -12.32
C LEU A 242 9.14 10.19 -12.94
N PRO A 243 9.29 9.02 -12.32
CA PRO A 243 8.49 7.86 -12.69
C PRO A 243 6.99 8.20 -12.61
N PRO A 244 6.19 7.87 -13.63
CA PRO A 244 4.76 8.19 -13.65
C PRO A 244 3.93 7.38 -12.61
N VAL A 245 4.55 6.42 -11.93
CA VAL A 245 3.94 5.66 -10.84
C VAL A 245 4.90 5.66 -9.65
N MET A 246 4.40 5.98 -8.48
CA MET A 246 5.11 5.88 -7.19
C MET A 246 4.38 4.93 -6.27
N THR A 247 5.09 4.00 -5.61
CA THR A 247 4.53 3.10 -4.61
C THR A 247 5.20 3.28 -3.26
N ILE A 248 4.38 3.32 -2.21
CA ILE A 248 4.82 3.58 -0.85
C ILE A 248 4.13 2.58 0.09
N SER A 249 4.92 1.73 0.73
CA SER A 249 4.47 0.67 1.64
C SER A 249 4.54 1.08 3.12
N TYR A 250 4.29 2.36 3.41
CA TYR A 250 4.40 2.93 4.74
C TYR A 250 3.14 3.71 5.10
N ALA A 251 2.72 3.61 6.35
CA ALA A 251 1.56 4.34 6.84
C ALA A 251 1.63 4.55 8.35
N ASP A 252 1.24 5.73 8.81
CA ASP A 252 1.09 6.12 10.20
C ASP A 252 -0.36 6.06 10.64
N GLU A 253 -0.64 5.81 11.93
CA GLU A 253 -1.99 6.07 12.45
C GLU A 253 -2.29 7.57 12.34
N GLU A 254 -3.37 7.95 11.64
CA GLU A 254 -3.68 9.35 11.30
C GLU A 254 -3.62 10.28 12.51
N HIS A 255 -4.10 9.82 13.68
CA HIS A 255 -4.13 10.63 14.90
C HIS A 255 -2.73 10.90 15.51
N THR A 256 -1.68 10.16 15.09
CA THR A 256 -0.29 10.40 15.52
C THR A 256 0.40 11.46 14.68
N VAL A 257 -0.17 11.77 13.53
CA VAL A 257 0.31 12.80 12.60
C VAL A 257 -0.43 14.11 12.88
N PRO A 258 0.27 15.22 13.13
CA PRO A 258 -0.40 16.51 13.29
C PRO A 258 -1.23 16.87 12.07
N GLU A 259 -2.49 17.27 12.26
CA GLU A 259 -3.44 17.52 11.17
C GLU A 259 -2.91 18.54 10.13
N ALA A 260 -2.27 19.61 10.58
CA ALA A 260 -1.66 20.62 9.69
C ALA A 260 -0.55 20.01 8.81
N TYR A 261 0.29 19.12 9.38
CA TYR A 261 1.31 18.39 8.63
C TYR A 261 0.67 17.43 7.63
N ALA A 262 -0.34 16.66 8.06
CA ALA A 262 -1.05 15.73 7.18
C ALA A 262 -1.70 16.47 6.00
N ARG A 263 -2.33 17.62 6.23
CA ARG A 263 -2.93 18.46 5.19
C ARG A 263 -1.86 19.00 4.23
N ARG A 264 -0.71 19.42 4.74
CA ARG A 264 0.40 19.88 3.90
C ARG A 264 0.93 18.76 3.00
N VAL A 265 1.23 17.57 3.56
CA VAL A 265 1.65 16.39 2.80
C VAL A 265 0.61 16.05 1.73
N CYS A 266 -0.67 16.02 2.09
CA CYS A 266 -1.75 15.66 1.18
C CYS A 266 -1.88 16.67 0.02
N ASN A 267 -1.66 17.96 0.26
CA ASN A 267 -1.64 18.99 -0.78
C ASN A 267 -0.45 18.81 -1.76
N GLU A 268 0.71 18.39 -1.29
CA GLU A 268 1.85 18.09 -2.16
C GLU A 268 1.64 16.79 -2.96
N LEU A 269 1.00 15.77 -2.38
CA LEU A 269 0.56 14.59 -3.11
C LEU A 269 -0.44 14.94 -4.24
N ALA A 270 -1.35 15.91 -3.99
CA ALA A 270 -2.23 16.44 -5.04
C ALA A 270 -1.44 17.09 -6.18
N GLN A 271 -0.36 17.81 -5.88
CA GLN A 271 0.51 18.40 -6.91
C GLN A 271 1.23 17.34 -7.73
N LEU A 272 1.69 16.23 -7.13
CA LEU A 272 2.23 15.09 -7.89
C LEU A 272 1.17 14.50 -8.82
N GLY A 273 -0.06 14.31 -8.34
CA GLY A 273 -1.19 13.88 -9.17
C GLY A 273 -1.47 14.83 -10.35
N ALA A 274 -1.40 16.14 -10.12
CA ALA A 274 -1.54 17.17 -11.16
C ALA A 274 -0.39 17.14 -12.19
N ARG A 275 0.80 16.68 -11.80
CA ARG A 275 1.94 16.41 -12.71
C ARG A 275 1.78 15.13 -13.51
N GLY A 276 0.69 14.38 -13.35
CA GLY A 276 0.43 13.14 -14.06
C GLY A 276 1.06 11.90 -13.39
N ILE A 277 1.36 11.96 -12.11
CA ILE A 277 1.96 10.85 -11.35
C ILE A 277 0.87 10.12 -10.55
N SER A 278 0.82 8.80 -10.68
CA SER A 278 -0.02 7.93 -9.86
C SER A 278 0.71 7.61 -8.56
N VAL A 279 0.20 8.07 -7.42
CA VAL A 279 0.79 7.77 -6.11
C VAL A 279 -0.05 6.72 -5.39
N VAL A 280 0.56 5.57 -5.12
CA VAL A 280 -0.08 4.36 -4.57
C VAL A 280 0.46 4.11 -3.17
N PHE A 281 -0.43 4.00 -2.19
CA PHE A 281 -0.09 3.70 -0.80
C PHE A 281 -0.69 2.38 -0.32
N ALA A 282 0.06 1.64 0.50
CA ALA A 282 -0.49 0.57 1.29
C ALA A 282 -1.55 1.09 2.26
N SER A 283 -2.65 0.35 2.46
CA SER A 283 -3.76 0.82 3.30
C SER A 283 -3.56 0.57 4.80
N GLY A 284 -2.53 -0.22 5.17
CA GLY A 284 -2.23 -0.58 6.55
C GLY A 284 -2.51 -2.05 6.87
N ASP A 285 -1.96 -2.53 7.99
CA ASP A 285 -1.85 -3.95 8.31
C ASP A 285 -2.57 -4.37 9.59
N HIS A 286 -3.43 -3.50 10.13
CA HIS A 286 -4.09 -3.71 11.42
C HIS A 286 -5.61 -3.56 11.37
N GLY A 287 -6.24 -3.88 10.24
CA GLY A 287 -7.69 -3.76 10.06
C GLY A 287 -8.19 -2.34 10.34
N VAL A 288 -9.22 -2.23 11.19
CA VAL A 288 -9.74 -0.92 11.65
C VAL A 288 -8.92 -0.31 12.80
N GLY A 289 -7.89 -1.00 13.29
CA GLY A 289 -6.99 -0.54 14.35
C GLY A 289 -6.54 -1.66 15.28
N ARG A 290 -5.38 -1.48 15.92
CA ARG A 290 -4.85 -2.40 16.92
C ARG A 290 -5.64 -2.32 18.21
N GLU A 291 -5.91 -3.47 18.82
CA GLU A 291 -6.73 -3.57 20.03
C GLU A 291 -6.23 -2.70 21.19
N ASP A 292 -4.90 -2.60 21.37
CA ASP A 292 -4.25 -1.82 22.43
C ASP A 292 -4.30 -0.30 22.19
N ARG A 293 -4.69 0.16 21.00
CA ARG A 293 -4.68 1.59 20.61
C ARG A 293 -6.05 2.17 20.28
N CYS A 294 -7.08 1.35 20.27
CA CYS A 294 -8.44 1.76 19.86
C CYS A 294 -9.17 2.63 20.90
N TYR A 295 -8.67 2.72 22.11
CA TYR A 295 -9.36 3.42 23.20
C TYR A 295 -8.83 4.84 23.38
N ASP A 296 -9.75 5.79 23.53
CA ASP A 296 -9.42 7.16 23.95
C ASP A 296 -9.24 7.26 25.47
N LYS A 297 -8.94 8.48 25.95
CA LYS A 297 -8.78 8.76 27.40
C LYS A 297 -10.03 8.47 28.24
N ASN A 298 -11.21 8.40 27.61
CA ASN A 298 -12.50 8.10 28.22
C ASN A 298 -12.89 6.63 28.08
N ASN A 299 -11.98 5.78 27.60
CA ASN A 299 -12.21 4.38 27.29
C ASN A 299 -13.30 4.14 26.22
N SER A 300 -13.48 5.12 25.32
CA SER A 300 -14.37 4.99 24.15
C SER A 300 -13.60 4.41 22.98
N THR A 301 -14.18 3.44 22.29
CA THR A 301 -13.60 2.81 21.12
C THR A 301 -13.66 3.75 19.91
N HIS A 302 -12.53 3.91 19.22
CA HIS A 302 -12.43 4.64 17.96
C HIS A 302 -11.56 3.86 16.97
N PHE A 303 -12.03 3.70 15.75
CA PHE A 303 -11.22 3.13 14.68
C PHE A 303 -10.05 4.04 14.34
N ARG A 304 -8.95 3.46 13.88
CA ARG A 304 -7.66 4.13 13.67
C ARG A 304 -7.32 4.16 12.18
N PRO A 305 -7.82 5.17 11.45
CA PRO A 305 -7.44 5.32 10.05
C PRO A 305 -5.94 5.56 9.90
N MET A 306 -5.40 5.13 8.76
CA MET A 306 -3.98 5.23 8.41
C MET A 306 -3.73 6.41 7.45
N PHE A 307 -2.68 7.17 7.69
CA PHE A 307 -2.18 8.24 6.83
C PHE A 307 -0.86 7.81 6.19
N PRO A 308 -0.58 8.09 4.92
CA PRO A 308 -1.33 8.89 3.93
C PRO A 308 -2.44 8.13 3.16
N ALA A 309 -2.75 6.87 3.48
CA ALA A 309 -3.81 6.12 2.82
C ALA A 309 -5.19 6.84 2.89
N SER A 310 -5.43 7.60 3.96
CA SER A 310 -6.63 8.43 4.16
C SER A 310 -6.62 9.75 3.39
N CYS A 311 -5.52 10.14 2.73
CA CYS A 311 -5.48 11.35 1.88
C CYS A 311 -6.35 11.15 0.62
N PRO A 312 -7.20 12.11 0.22
CA PRO A 312 -8.05 11.98 -0.96
C PRO A 312 -7.30 12.03 -2.30
N TYR A 313 -6.01 12.32 -2.31
CA TYR A 313 -5.21 12.47 -3.53
C TYR A 313 -4.23 11.33 -3.79
N VAL A 314 -4.35 10.23 -3.05
CA VAL A 314 -3.60 8.98 -3.28
C VAL A 314 -4.55 7.84 -3.60
N THR A 315 -4.02 6.78 -4.20
CA THR A 315 -4.73 5.51 -4.35
C THR A 315 -4.27 4.56 -3.25
N ALA A 316 -5.17 4.25 -2.32
CA ALA A 316 -4.91 3.32 -1.24
C ALA A 316 -5.25 1.88 -1.65
N VAL A 317 -4.34 0.94 -1.38
CA VAL A 317 -4.45 -0.46 -1.80
C VAL A 317 -4.52 -1.37 -0.59
N GLY A 318 -5.63 -2.11 -0.45
CA GLY A 318 -5.85 -3.15 0.53
C GLY A 318 -5.30 -4.49 0.09
N ALA A 319 -5.33 -5.47 0.99
CA ALA A 319 -4.84 -6.81 0.73
C ALA A 319 -5.96 -7.84 0.61
N THR A 320 -5.80 -8.75 -0.36
CA THR A 320 -6.59 -9.98 -0.47
C THR A 320 -5.71 -11.21 -0.30
N ARG A 321 -6.33 -12.36 -0.06
CA ARG A 321 -5.69 -13.66 -0.06
C ARG A 321 -6.38 -14.61 -1.04
N LEU A 322 -5.59 -15.54 -1.60
CA LEU A 322 -6.09 -16.51 -2.56
C LEU A 322 -6.77 -17.69 -1.84
N VAL A 323 -8.07 -17.73 -1.90
CA VAL A 323 -8.88 -18.86 -1.41
C VAL A 323 -9.78 -19.43 -2.51
N GLY A 324 -9.78 -18.77 -3.69
CA GLY A 324 -10.54 -19.13 -4.88
C GLY A 324 -12.06 -19.07 -4.74
N PRO A 325 -12.76 -17.92 -4.62
CA PRO A 325 -12.29 -16.58 -4.99
C PRO A 325 -11.41 -15.88 -3.93
N GLU A 326 -10.85 -14.70 -4.29
CA GLU A 326 -10.13 -13.85 -3.36
C GLU A 326 -11.06 -13.35 -2.26
N VAL A 327 -10.52 -13.25 -1.05
CA VAL A 327 -11.20 -12.69 0.14
C VAL A 327 -10.30 -11.66 0.80
N VAL A 328 -10.82 -10.82 1.69
CA VAL A 328 -10.01 -9.88 2.47
C VAL A 328 -8.91 -10.63 3.22
N ALA A 329 -7.68 -10.14 3.13
CA ALA A 329 -6.54 -10.82 3.72
C ALA A 329 -6.43 -10.60 5.22
N PHE A 330 -6.04 -11.66 5.92
CA PHE A 330 -5.60 -11.62 7.30
C PHE A 330 -4.71 -12.83 7.61
N ASP A 331 -3.79 -12.67 8.56
CA ASP A 331 -3.06 -13.76 9.22
C ASP A 331 -3.15 -13.60 10.74
N ALA A 332 -3.87 -14.50 11.36
CA ALA A 332 -4.07 -14.44 12.82
C ALA A 332 -2.79 -14.72 13.61
N ARG A 333 -1.80 -15.43 13.04
CA ARG A 333 -0.55 -15.75 13.71
C ARG A 333 0.44 -14.59 13.61
N GLY A 334 0.52 -13.97 12.43
CA GLY A 334 1.35 -12.81 12.17
C GLY A 334 0.75 -11.50 12.69
N GLY A 335 -0.54 -11.51 13.09
CA GLY A 335 -1.24 -10.31 13.51
C GLY A 335 -1.57 -9.35 12.37
N PHE A 336 -1.57 -9.86 11.14
CA PHE A 336 -1.87 -9.09 9.95
C PHE A 336 -3.38 -9.11 9.65
N VAL A 337 -3.95 -7.95 9.40
CA VAL A 337 -5.31 -7.77 8.86
C VAL A 337 -5.27 -6.59 7.89
N SER A 338 -5.77 -6.78 6.65
CA SER A 338 -5.84 -5.70 5.67
C SER A 338 -6.51 -4.45 6.24
N GLY A 339 -5.83 -3.31 6.20
CA GLY A 339 -6.31 -2.06 6.77
C GLY A 339 -7.32 -1.34 5.88
N GLY A 340 -8.23 -0.60 6.52
CA GLY A 340 -9.20 0.22 5.84
C GLY A 340 -10.13 0.95 6.81
N GLY A 341 -10.86 1.94 6.30
CA GLY A 341 -11.75 2.74 7.14
C GLY A 341 -12.05 4.11 6.56
N PHE A 342 -12.18 5.08 7.44
CA PHE A 342 -12.59 6.45 7.11
C PHE A 342 -11.70 7.47 7.83
N SER A 343 -11.24 8.47 7.10
CA SER A 343 -10.44 9.56 7.65
C SER A 343 -11.20 10.40 8.68
N ASN A 344 -10.49 10.84 9.71
CA ASN A 344 -10.98 11.87 10.63
C ASN A 344 -10.57 13.28 10.19
N TYR A 345 -9.51 13.41 9.39
CA TYR A 345 -8.97 14.70 8.94
C TYR A 345 -9.52 15.15 7.59
N PHE A 346 -9.76 14.22 6.68
CA PHE A 346 -10.14 14.51 5.31
C PHE A 346 -11.59 14.13 5.03
N SER A 347 -12.35 15.06 4.51
CA SER A 347 -13.73 14.82 4.08
C SER A 347 -13.78 13.89 2.87
N ARG A 348 -14.89 13.19 2.70
CA ARG A 348 -15.17 12.36 1.53
C ARG A 348 -15.08 13.19 0.26
N PRO A 349 -14.22 12.82 -0.71
CA PRO A 349 -14.14 13.51 -2.00
C PRO A 349 -15.34 13.18 -2.88
N SER A 350 -15.69 14.07 -3.80
CA SER A 350 -16.85 13.94 -4.69
C SER A 350 -16.81 12.68 -5.57
N TYR A 351 -15.62 12.20 -5.94
CA TYR A 351 -15.50 10.96 -6.73
C TYR A 351 -15.95 9.71 -5.96
N GLN A 352 -16.04 9.74 -4.63
CA GLN A 352 -16.49 8.63 -3.80
C GLN A 352 -17.99 8.68 -3.46
N GLU A 353 -18.68 9.78 -3.71
CA GLU A 353 -20.04 10.02 -3.18
C GLU A 353 -21.02 8.88 -3.48
N GLY A 354 -21.07 8.36 -4.69
CA GLY A 354 -21.98 7.27 -5.04
C GLY A 354 -21.70 5.97 -4.30
N HIS A 355 -20.47 5.51 -4.36
CA HIS A 355 -20.05 4.20 -3.84
C HIS A 355 -20.00 4.15 -2.31
N VAL A 356 -19.32 5.12 -1.70
CA VAL A 356 -19.12 5.15 -0.25
C VAL A 356 -20.40 5.48 0.49
N GLU A 357 -21.23 6.37 -0.07
CA GLU A 357 -22.54 6.69 0.53
C GLU A 357 -23.47 5.48 0.53
N GLU A 358 -23.48 4.67 -0.54
CA GLU A 358 -24.27 3.44 -0.61
C GLU A 358 -23.86 2.46 0.50
N TYR A 359 -22.56 2.25 0.69
CA TYR A 359 -22.04 1.40 1.76
C TYR A 359 -22.46 1.91 3.15
N VAL A 360 -22.19 3.19 3.46
CA VAL A 360 -22.50 3.80 4.77
C VAL A 360 -24.01 3.75 5.09
N ARG A 361 -24.86 3.88 4.05
CA ARG A 361 -26.30 3.78 4.20
C ARG A 361 -26.75 2.37 4.60
N GLY A 362 -26.10 1.35 4.05
CA GLY A 362 -26.36 -0.06 4.33
C GLY A 362 -25.72 -0.58 5.61
N LEU A 363 -24.82 0.19 6.25
CA LEU A 363 -24.08 -0.25 7.40
C LEU A 363 -24.93 -0.33 8.67
N ASP A 364 -24.71 -1.38 9.45
CA ASP A 364 -25.36 -1.54 10.75
C ASP A 364 -25.07 -0.37 11.70
N SER A 365 -26.04 -0.05 12.55
CA SER A 365 -25.95 1.05 13.52
C SER A 365 -24.86 0.85 14.57
N GLU A 366 -24.46 -0.39 14.85
CA GLU A 366 -23.49 -0.72 15.90
C GLU A 366 -22.08 -0.16 15.65
N LEU A 367 -21.63 -0.09 14.38
CA LEU A 367 -20.32 0.43 14.03
C LEU A 367 -20.26 1.95 13.88
N LYS A 368 -21.41 2.61 13.66
CA LYS A 368 -21.46 4.06 13.38
C LYS A 368 -20.80 4.96 14.43
N PRO A 369 -20.80 4.63 15.75
CA PRO A 369 -20.11 5.45 16.74
C PRO A 369 -18.58 5.43 16.65
N TYR A 370 -17.98 4.46 15.96
CA TYR A 370 -16.53 4.22 16.02
C TYR A 370 -15.74 4.91 14.93
N PHE A 371 -16.39 5.47 13.90
CA PHE A 371 -15.72 6.10 12.77
C PHE A 371 -16.43 7.36 12.24
N ASN A 372 -15.73 8.17 11.46
CA ASN A 372 -16.30 9.35 10.81
C ASN A 372 -16.97 8.99 9.48
N ALA A 373 -18.28 8.86 9.46
CA ALA A 373 -19.04 8.50 8.27
C ALA A 373 -18.98 9.52 7.12
N GLN A 374 -18.49 10.75 7.36
CA GLN A 374 -18.28 11.80 6.35
C GLN A 374 -16.84 11.85 5.84
N GLY A 375 -15.94 11.03 6.41
CA GLY A 375 -14.56 10.97 6.04
C GLY A 375 -14.32 10.32 4.67
N ARG A 376 -13.12 10.53 4.12
CA ARG A 376 -12.59 9.81 2.97
C ARG A 376 -12.53 8.33 3.32
N GLY A 377 -13.22 7.47 2.57
CA GLY A 377 -13.22 6.02 2.71
C GLY A 377 -12.05 5.37 1.96
N TYR A 378 -11.37 4.36 2.56
CA TYR A 378 -10.27 3.61 1.96
C TYR A 378 -10.28 2.14 2.44
N PRO A 379 -9.67 1.20 1.70
CA PRO A 379 -8.88 1.38 0.47
C PRO A 379 -9.75 1.74 -0.74
N ASP A 380 -9.08 2.16 -1.83
CA ASP A 380 -9.77 2.40 -3.12
C ASP A 380 -9.92 1.09 -3.89
N VAL A 381 -8.88 0.26 -3.87
CA VAL A 381 -8.77 -1.04 -4.53
C VAL A 381 -7.98 -2.00 -3.65
N SER A 382 -7.88 -3.26 -4.07
CA SER A 382 -7.05 -4.28 -3.40
C SER A 382 -6.24 -5.10 -4.39
N ALA A 383 -5.20 -5.77 -3.90
CA ALA A 383 -4.49 -6.82 -4.59
C ALA A 383 -4.06 -7.90 -3.58
N VAL A 384 -3.63 -9.07 -4.04
CA VAL A 384 -3.08 -10.09 -3.14
C VAL A 384 -1.94 -9.51 -2.31
N GLY A 385 -1.98 -9.78 -1.01
CA GLY A 385 -0.97 -9.34 -0.04
C GLY A 385 -0.72 -10.40 1.04
N TYR A 386 -0.76 -11.67 0.67
CA TYR A 386 -0.66 -12.80 1.58
C TYR A 386 0.34 -13.83 1.08
N HIS A 387 1.24 -14.27 1.97
CA HIS A 387 2.27 -15.27 1.73
C HIS A 387 3.18 -14.99 0.51
N TYR A 388 3.57 -13.74 0.32
CA TYR A 388 4.56 -13.38 -0.69
C TYR A 388 5.92 -13.97 -0.38
N VAL A 389 6.55 -14.59 -1.37
CA VAL A 389 7.94 -15.04 -1.25
C VAL A 389 8.86 -13.84 -1.37
N VAL A 390 9.72 -13.65 -0.38
CA VAL A 390 10.74 -12.61 -0.32
C VAL A 390 12.10 -13.22 -0.04
N MET A 391 13.11 -12.85 -0.81
CA MET A 391 14.51 -13.17 -0.53
C MET A 391 15.10 -12.06 0.34
N TRP A 392 15.51 -12.37 1.56
CA TRP A 392 16.10 -11.42 2.48
C TRP A 392 17.28 -12.02 3.21
N ASN A 393 18.42 -11.30 3.21
CA ASN A 393 19.69 -11.74 3.75
C ASN A 393 20.11 -13.15 3.25
N GLY A 394 19.83 -13.46 1.98
CA GLY A 394 20.14 -14.73 1.32
C GLY A 394 19.18 -15.88 1.66
N VAL A 395 18.09 -15.64 2.38
CA VAL A 395 17.11 -16.67 2.79
C VAL A 395 15.72 -16.28 2.28
N ALA A 396 14.95 -17.28 1.85
CA ALA A 396 13.56 -17.11 1.43
C ALA A 396 12.63 -17.03 2.66
N HIS A 397 11.76 -16.03 2.67
CA HIS A 397 10.75 -15.79 3.70
C HIS A 397 9.38 -15.67 3.05
N LEU A 398 8.33 -15.86 3.85
CA LEU A 398 6.96 -15.53 3.47
C LEU A 398 6.54 -14.26 4.22
N GLN A 399 5.95 -13.30 3.48
CA GLN A 399 5.52 -12.03 4.03
C GLN A 399 4.07 -11.74 3.68
N ASP A 400 3.34 -11.26 4.68
CA ASP A 400 1.99 -10.74 4.56
C ASP A 400 2.03 -9.22 4.74
N GLY A 401 1.13 -8.51 4.05
CA GLY A 401 1.01 -7.07 4.20
C GLY A 401 0.34 -6.39 3.01
N THR A 402 -0.30 -5.27 3.26
CA THR A 402 -0.71 -4.34 2.21
C THR A 402 0.51 -3.76 1.49
N SER A 403 1.69 -3.88 2.11
CA SER A 403 3.02 -3.64 1.53
C SER A 403 3.35 -4.51 0.31
N ALA A 404 2.76 -5.71 0.18
CA ALA A 404 2.87 -6.52 -1.04
C ALA A 404 1.83 -6.10 -2.09
N SER A 405 0.65 -5.66 -1.64
CA SER A 405 -0.48 -5.30 -2.50
C SER A 405 -0.25 -3.99 -3.25
N ALA A 406 0.26 -2.97 -2.58
CA ALA A 406 0.51 -1.66 -3.18
C ALA A 406 1.53 -1.73 -4.33
N PRO A 407 2.74 -2.32 -4.19
CA PRO A 407 3.69 -2.45 -5.29
C PRO A 407 3.18 -3.38 -6.41
N THR A 408 2.37 -4.39 -6.09
CA THR A 408 1.68 -5.22 -7.10
C THR A 408 0.75 -4.36 -7.96
N PHE A 409 -0.11 -3.56 -7.33
CA PHE A 409 -1.03 -2.69 -8.06
C PHE A 409 -0.28 -1.60 -8.85
N ALA A 410 0.76 -1.00 -8.27
CA ALA A 410 1.62 -0.03 -8.94
C ALA A 410 2.29 -0.62 -10.19
N ALA A 411 2.77 -1.86 -10.12
CA ALA A 411 3.33 -2.56 -11.29
C ALA A 411 2.28 -2.75 -12.39
N ILE A 412 1.04 -3.11 -12.05
CA ILE A 412 -0.06 -3.22 -13.02
C ILE A 412 -0.35 -1.87 -13.67
N VAL A 413 -0.43 -0.79 -12.88
CA VAL A 413 -0.64 0.58 -13.39
C VAL A 413 0.47 0.99 -14.36
N ALA A 414 1.71 0.64 -14.07
CA ALA A 414 2.84 0.93 -14.96
C ALA A 414 2.76 0.15 -16.28
N LEU A 415 2.32 -1.10 -16.28
CA LEU A 415 2.07 -1.87 -17.51
C LEU A 415 0.94 -1.26 -18.34
N VAL A 416 -0.11 -0.73 -17.70
CA VAL A 416 -1.18 0.02 -18.36
C VAL A 416 -0.64 1.32 -18.96
N ASN A 417 0.21 2.04 -18.23
CA ASN A 417 0.88 3.24 -18.74
C ASN A 417 1.76 2.92 -19.96
N ASP A 418 2.48 1.79 -19.95
CA ASP A 418 3.26 1.36 -21.13
C ASP A 418 2.38 1.22 -22.38
N ALA A 419 1.22 0.58 -22.25
CA ALA A 419 0.27 0.44 -23.36
C ALA A 419 -0.30 1.79 -23.83
N LEU A 420 -0.58 2.73 -22.92
CA LEU A 420 -1.09 4.07 -23.26
C LEU A 420 -0.02 4.91 -23.97
N LEU A 421 1.17 4.94 -23.42
CA LEU A 421 2.30 5.68 -23.97
C LEU A 421 2.71 5.16 -25.36
N ALA A 422 2.62 3.86 -25.59
CA ALA A 422 2.90 3.24 -26.88
C ALA A 422 1.97 3.75 -28.02
N VAL A 423 0.75 4.13 -27.67
CA VAL A 423 -0.21 4.72 -28.63
C VAL A 423 -0.26 6.26 -28.57
N GLY A 424 0.75 6.88 -27.94
CA GLY A 424 0.90 8.33 -27.88
C GLY A 424 -0.04 9.02 -26.87
N ARG A 425 -0.60 8.27 -25.91
CA ARG A 425 -1.43 8.83 -24.84
C ARG A 425 -0.57 9.13 -23.58
N PRO A 426 -1.01 10.07 -22.74
CA PRO A 426 -0.34 10.32 -21.46
C PRO A 426 -0.52 9.14 -20.49
N SER A 427 0.33 9.05 -19.46
CA SER A 427 0.14 8.20 -18.30
C SER A 427 -1.16 8.53 -17.56
N LEU A 428 -1.64 7.62 -16.74
CA LEU A 428 -2.96 7.73 -16.06
C LEU A 428 -3.04 8.89 -15.06
N GLY A 429 -1.92 9.25 -14.42
CA GLY A 429 -1.92 10.27 -13.37
C GLY A 429 -2.73 9.85 -12.14
N PHE A 430 -3.41 10.80 -11.49
CA PHE A 430 -4.24 10.51 -10.32
C PHE A 430 -5.42 9.61 -10.68
N LEU A 431 -5.47 8.41 -10.10
CA LEU A 431 -6.31 7.30 -10.56
C LEU A 431 -7.76 7.37 -10.07
N ASN A 432 -8.01 7.86 -8.84
CA ASN A 432 -9.28 7.64 -8.15
C ASN A 432 -10.51 8.13 -8.92
N PRO A 433 -10.54 9.34 -9.54
CA PRO A 433 -11.71 9.75 -10.33
C PRO A 433 -12.05 8.78 -11.47
N LEU A 434 -11.04 8.16 -12.07
CA LEU A 434 -11.23 7.14 -13.10
C LEU A 434 -11.73 5.82 -12.49
N LEU A 435 -11.13 5.37 -11.37
CA LEU A 435 -11.48 4.12 -10.69
C LEU A 435 -12.95 4.13 -10.24
N TYR A 436 -13.39 5.22 -9.59
CA TYR A 436 -14.77 5.36 -9.08
C TYR A 436 -15.82 5.71 -10.15
N SER A 437 -15.41 5.92 -11.40
CA SER A 437 -16.34 6.15 -12.52
C SER A 437 -16.41 4.94 -13.45
N ARG A 438 -15.67 5.00 -14.54
CA ARG A 438 -15.68 3.95 -15.58
C ARG A 438 -14.77 2.76 -15.22
N GLY A 439 -13.78 2.99 -14.36
CA GLY A 439 -12.79 1.98 -13.98
C GLY A 439 -13.34 0.89 -13.06
N ALA A 440 -14.44 1.12 -12.35
CA ALA A 440 -15.01 0.13 -11.43
C ALA A 440 -15.30 -1.23 -12.09
N THR A 441 -15.66 -1.26 -13.35
CA THR A 441 -15.92 -2.50 -14.12
C THR A 441 -14.63 -3.27 -14.50
N ALA A 442 -13.45 -2.70 -14.26
CA ALA A 442 -12.16 -3.37 -14.45
C ALA A 442 -11.68 -4.14 -13.22
N PHE A 443 -12.49 -4.18 -12.18
CA PHE A 443 -12.17 -4.85 -10.94
C PHE A 443 -13.14 -6.00 -10.66
N LYS A 444 -12.58 -7.07 -10.11
CA LYS A 444 -13.33 -8.17 -9.56
C LYS A 444 -13.67 -7.84 -8.11
N ASP A 445 -14.95 -7.75 -7.83
CA ASP A 445 -15.46 -7.43 -6.50
C ASP A 445 -15.11 -8.53 -5.48
N VAL A 446 -14.70 -8.13 -4.28
CA VAL A 446 -14.37 -9.00 -3.15
C VAL A 446 -15.50 -8.88 -2.12
N ILE A 447 -16.30 -9.93 -1.99
CA ILE A 447 -17.53 -9.92 -1.22
C ILE A 447 -17.46 -10.80 0.04
N SER A 448 -16.27 -11.13 0.49
CA SER A 448 -16.07 -12.01 1.65
C SER A 448 -14.90 -11.59 2.50
N GLY A 449 -15.07 -11.69 3.81
CA GLY A 449 -14.10 -11.30 4.82
C GLY A 449 -14.43 -9.96 5.47
N SER A 450 -13.53 -9.49 6.32
CA SER A 450 -13.65 -8.20 7.02
C SER A 450 -12.26 -7.70 7.43
N ASN A 451 -12.17 -6.42 7.71
CA ASN A 451 -10.98 -5.80 8.27
C ASN A 451 -11.09 -5.62 9.79
N PHE A 452 -11.35 -6.72 10.49
CA PHE A 452 -11.55 -6.72 11.94
C PHE A 452 -10.41 -6.06 12.73
N GLY A 453 -10.74 -5.59 13.93
CA GLY A 453 -9.81 -4.92 14.84
C GLY A 453 -10.58 -4.21 15.94
N CYS A 454 -9.89 -3.59 16.90
CA CYS A 454 -10.53 -2.85 18.00
C CYS A 454 -11.59 -3.67 18.77
N ASN A 455 -11.40 -4.97 18.90
CA ASN A 455 -12.39 -5.92 19.47
C ASN A 455 -13.76 -5.88 18.77
N THR A 456 -13.78 -5.59 17.46
CA THR A 456 -14.98 -5.58 16.62
C THR A 456 -14.77 -6.42 15.38
N THR A 457 -15.86 -6.73 14.66
CA THR A 457 -15.78 -7.36 13.34
C THR A 457 -15.15 -6.46 12.27
N GLY A 458 -14.94 -5.18 12.56
CA GLY A 458 -14.59 -4.20 11.56
C GLY A 458 -15.65 -4.05 10.46
N PHE A 459 -15.23 -3.56 9.32
CA PHE A 459 -16.09 -3.44 8.14
C PHE A 459 -16.12 -4.75 7.36
N LEU A 460 -17.32 -5.19 6.98
CA LEU A 460 -17.51 -6.38 6.15
C LEU A 460 -17.29 -6.05 4.68
N ALA A 461 -16.68 -6.99 3.95
CA ALA A 461 -16.68 -6.98 2.50
C ALA A 461 -18.08 -7.33 1.98
N VAL A 462 -18.60 -6.47 1.11
CA VAL A 462 -19.95 -6.59 0.55
C VAL A 462 -19.91 -6.30 -0.96
N LYS A 463 -21.02 -6.52 -1.64
CA LYS A 463 -21.10 -6.16 -3.07
C LYS A 463 -20.93 -4.65 -3.27
N GLY A 464 -20.05 -4.28 -4.20
CA GLY A 464 -19.68 -2.91 -4.50
C GLY A 464 -18.47 -2.46 -3.68
N TRP A 465 -18.27 -1.16 -3.53
CA TRP A 465 -17.18 -0.65 -2.72
C TRP A 465 -17.43 -0.87 -1.22
N ASP A 466 -16.41 -1.30 -0.52
CA ASP A 466 -16.41 -1.40 0.96
C ASP A 466 -15.02 -1.03 1.54
N PRO A 467 -14.94 -0.67 2.85
CA PRO A 467 -13.68 -0.26 3.48
C PRO A 467 -12.74 -1.43 3.81
N ALA A 468 -13.08 -2.67 3.47
CA ALA A 468 -12.22 -3.83 3.68
C ALA A 468 -11.42 -4.19 2.43
N SER A 469 -11.99 -3.93 1.22
CA SER A 469 -11.39 -4.33 -0.06
C SER A 469 -11.49 -3.28 -1.18
N GLY A 470 -12.12 -2.13 -0.93
CA GLY A 470 -12.33 -1.11 -1.95
C GLY A 470 -13.23 -1.60 -3.08
N LEU A 471 -12.91 -1.24 -4.32
CA LEU A 471 -13.61 -1.71 -5.54
C LEU A 471 -13.25 -3.17 -5.91
N GLY A 472 -12.40 -3.84 -5.12
CA GLY A 472 -11.92 -5.18 -5.38
C GLY A 472 -10.55 -5.23 -6.06
N THR A 473 -10.26 -6.35 -6.76
CA THR A 473 -8.94 -6.65 -7.34
C THR A 473 -8.91 -6.50 -8.85
N PRO A 474 -7.76 -6.08 -9.46
CA PRO A 474 -7.71 -5.76 -10.88
C PRO A 474 -7.89 -6.99 -11.78
N VAL A 475 -8.61 -6.81 -12.90
CA VAL A 475 -8.66 -7.78 -14.01
C VAL A 475 -7.92 -7.15 -15.18
N SER A 476 -6.63 -7.49 -15.36
CA SER A 476 -5.72 -6.69 -16.20
C SER A 476 -6.12 -6.61 -17.68
N LYS A 477 -6.64 -7.68 -18.26
CA LYS A 477 -7.16 -7.63 -19.66
C LYS A 477 -8.29 -6.60 -19.80
N CYS A 478 -9.11 -6.44 -18.76
CA CYS A 478 -10.17 -5.44 -18.73
C CYS A 478 -9.62 -4.05 -18.38
N VAL A 479 -8.62 -3.91 -17.50
CA VAL A 479 -8.03 -2.60 -17.16
C VAL A 479 -7.47 -1.94 -18.41
N VAL A 480 -6.66 -2.64 -19.21
CA VAL A 480 -6.10 -2.09 -20.46
C VAL A 480 -7.22 -1.78 -21.47
N CYS A 481 -8.18 -2.70 -21.67
CA CYS A 481 -9.27 -2.50 -22.62
C CYS A 481 -10.21 -1.35 -22.24
N ILE A 482 -10.63 -1.26 -20.97
CA ILE A 482 -11.56 -0.22 -20.51
C ILE A 482 -10.89 1.15 -20.55
N LEU A 483 -9.62 1.24 -20.21
CA LEU A 483 -8.88 2.51 -20.22
C LEU A 483 -8.57 2.96 -21.66
N LEU A 484 -8.32 2.05 -22.57
CA LEU A 484 -8.19 2.38 -23.99
C LEU A 484 -9.53 2.83 -24.60
N LEU A 485 -10.65 2.20 -24.23
CA LEU A 485 -11.98 2.51 -24.75
C LEU A 485 -12.60 3.77 -24.11
N SER A 486 -12.29 4.07 -22.85
CA SER A 486 -12.92 5.17 -22.10
C SER A 486 -12.57 6.57 -22.63
N GLN A 487 -11.54 6.70 -23.46
CA GLN A 487 -11.08 7.97 -24.00
C GLN A 487 -11.37 8.16 -25.49
N THR A 488 -12.01 7.20 -26.16
CA THR A 488 -12.44 7.36 -27.55
C THR A 488 -13.92 7.70 -27.60
N ASN A 489 -14.25 8.89 -28.11
CA ASN A 489 -15.63 9.23 -28.53
C ASN A 489 -16.05 8.50 -29.81
N SER A 490 -15.27 7.55 -30.33
CA SER A 490 -15.57 6.79 -31.53
C SER A 490 -15.58 5.29 -31.28
N LEU A 491 -16.66 4.66 -31.66
CA LEU A 491 -16.96 3.22 -31.63
C LEU A 491 -16.10 2.35 -32.58
N VAL A 492 -14.89 2.74 -32.92
CA VAL A 492 -14.00 1.90 -33.72
C VAL A 492 -13.13 1.07 -32.79
N VAL A 493 -13.74 0.02 -32.25
CA VAL A 493 -13.05 -1.02 -31.48
C VAL A 493 -12.40 -2.00 -32.45
N SER A 494 -11.10 -2.23 -32.35
CA SER A 494 -10.39 -3.22 -33.17
C SER A 494 -10.92 -4.64 -32.91
N HIS A 495 -10.66 -5.57 -33.81
CA HIS A 495 -11.16 -6.96 -33.69
C HIS A 495 -10.59 -7.67 -32.45
N SER A 496 -9.35 -7.33 -32.03
CA SER A 496 -8.71 -7.82 -30.80
C SER A 496 -9.36 -7.28 -29.52
N GLU A 497 -9.82 -6.02 -29.54
CA GLU A 497 -10.51 -5.36 -28.43
C GLU A 497 -11.93 -5.90 -28.23
N ARG A 498 -12.66 -6.21 -29.32
CA ARG A 498 -13.98 -6.86 -29.26
C ARG A 498 -13.90 -8.28 -28.69
N ASN A 499 -12.84 -9.02 -28.96
CA ASN A 499 -12.62 -10.35 -28.40
C ASN A 499 -12.29 -10.35 -26.91
N CYS A 500 -11.79 -9.23 -26.37
CA CYS A 500 -11.58 -9.05 -24.94
C CYS A 500 -12.92 -8.92 -24.17
N ILE A 501 -13.88 -8.17 -24.75
CA ILE A 501 -15.21 -7.94 -24.14
C ILE A 501 -16.14 -9.15 -24.31
N ALA A 502 -16.04 -9.88 -25.44
CA ALA A 502 -16.98 -10.97 -25.81
C ALA A 502 -16.66 -12.33 -25.14
N ARG A 503 -15.57 -12.46 -24.39
CA ARG A 503 -15.20 -13.72 -23.72
C ARG A 503 -15.55 -13.77 -22.23
N GLU A 504 -16.08 -12.68 -21.67
CA GLU A 504 -16.48 -12.60 -20.25
C GLU A 504 -17.94 -12.11 -20.04
N LEU A 505 -18.75 -11.98 -21.10
CA LEU A 505 -20.22 -11.95 -21.05
C LEU A 505 -20.77 -13.34 -21.37
#